data_1e9a5563ca7234cd3642d045aef59cbe
#
_entry.id   1e9a5563ca7234cd3642d045aef59cbe
#
_cell.length_a   1.000
_cell.length_b   1.000
_cell.length_c   1.000
_cell.angle_alpha   90.00
_cell.angle_beta   90.00
_cell.angle_gamma   90.00
#
_symmetry.space_group_name_H-M   'P 1'
#
loop_
_entity.id
_entity.type
_entity.pdbx_description
1 polymer ?
#
loop_
_entity_poly.entity_id
_entity_poly.type
_entity_poly.pdbx_seq_one_letter_code
_entity_poly.pdbx_strand_id
1 'polypeptide(L)'
;SEMCIRDRGIDAYIDQASVFARKNYFYPDSPKGYQISQMDNPIVGLGHIDIQLEDGTVKRIGVTRAHLEEDAGKSIHDQFEGMSGIDLNRAGTPLLEIVSEPDMRSVEEAVAYIKSIHTLVRWLGISDGNMAEGSFRADCNVSLRRPGQPFGTRCELKNLNSFRFIEQAINVEIERQMEILEWDGTIDQETRLFDPVKMETRSMRSKEEANDYRYFPDPDLLPVIISDAQIETARAALPELPAA
;
A
#
# COMPACT_ATOMS: atom_id res chain seq x y z
N SER A 1 -3.45 -16.30 0.08
CA SER A 1 -3.43 -14.87 -0.29
C SER A 1 -2.88 -14.64 -1.69
N GLU A 2 -1.87 -15.36 -2.10
CA GLU A 2 -1.11 -15.18 -3.34
C GLU A 2 -1.87 -15.54 -4.60
N MET A 3 -2.84 -16.40 -4.49
CA MET A 3 -3.61 -16.89 -5.63
C MET A 3 -4.87 -16.09 -5.91
N CYS A 4 -5.34 -15.34 -4.94
CA CYS A 4 -6.49 -14.46 -5.11
C CYS A 4 -6.25 -13.37 -6.13
N ILE A 5 -5.01 -13.00 -6.30
CA ILE A 5 -4.57 -12.02 -7.29
C ILE A 5 -4.69 -12.60 -8.71
N ARG A 6 -4.54 -13.90 -8.91
CA ARG A 6 -4.48 -14.54 -10.25
C ARG A 6 -5.84 -14.82 -10.90
N ASP A 7 -6.90 -15.03 -10.11
CA ASP A 7 -8.16 -15.63 -10.65
C ASP A 7 -9.25 -14.63 -11.05
N ARG A 8 -9.04 -13.33 -10.80
CA ARG A 8 -9.98 -12.26 -11.18
C ARG A 8 -9.49 -11.34 -12.31
N GLY A 9 -8.77 -11.88 -13.27
CA GLY A 9 -8.12 -11.06 -14.26
C GLY A 9 -6.84 -10.42 -13.71
N ILE A 10 -6.38 -10.85 -12.53
CA ILE A 10 -5.05 -10.56 -12.06
C ILE A 10 -4.15 -11.67 -12.58
N ASP A 11 -3.69 -11.50 -13.78
CA ASP A 11 -2.62 -12.32 -14.34
C ASP A 11 -1.31 -11.94 -13.63
N ALA A 12 -1.15 -12.38 -12.37
CA ALA A 12 0.05 -12.14 -11.61
C ALA A 12 1.02 -13.31 -11.72
N TYR A 13 2.26 -13.00 -11.98
CA TYR A 13 3.36 -13.95 -11.89
C TYR A 13 3.59 -14.33 -10.44
N ILE A 14 3.59 -15.63 -10.11
CA ILE A 14 3.98 -16.13 -8.79
C ILE A 14 5.42 -16.57 -8.88
N ASP A 15 6.30 -15.94 -8.10
CA ASP A 15 7.66 -16.38 -7.98
C ASP A 15 7.72 -17.64 -7.11
N GLN A 16 8.30 -18.70 -7.65
CA GLN A 16 8.43 -19.98 -6.94
C GLN A 16 9.55 -19.98 -5.90
N ALA A 17 10.35 -18.93 -5.87
CA ALA A 17 11.40 -18.75 -4.87
C ALA A 17 11.38 -17.33 -4.34
N SER A 18 11.03 -17.16 -3.08
CA SER A 18 11.00 -15.86 -2.41
C SER A 18 11.96 -15.87 -1.21
N VAL A 19 12.58 -14.73 -0.94
CA VAL A 19 13.51 -14.56 0.15
C VAL A 19 13.03 -13.47 1.10
N PHE A 20 12.98 -13.78 2.38
CA PHE A 20 12.77 -12.78 3.41
C PHE A 20 14.07 -12.02 3.69
N ALA A 21 14.01 -10.71 3.61
CA ALA A 21 15.11 -9.82 3.95
C ALA A 21 14.78 -9.00 5.21
N ARG A 22 15.82 -8.48 5.84
CA ARG A 22 15.70 -7.50 6.92
C ARG A 22 15.76 -6.11 6.35
N LYS A 23 14.70 -5.33 6.58
CA LYS A 23 14.61 -3.89 6.37
C LYS A 23 15.02 -3.19 7.67
N ASN A 24 16.23 -2.65 7.72
CA ASN A 24 16.80 -2.15 8.96
C ASN A 24 16.41 -0.68 9.18
N TYR A 25 15.79 -0.39 10.31
CA TYR A 25 15.50 0.96 10.77
C TYR A 25 15.22 0.95 12.27
N PHE A 26 15.54 2.07 12.95
CA PHE A 26 15.40 2.18 14.40
C PHE A 26 14.26 3.14 14.74
N TYR A 27 13.13 2.56 15.15
CA TYR A 27 11.99 3.29 15.68
C TYR A 27 11.50 2.65 16.98
N PRO A 28 10.95 3.42 17.91
CA PRO A 28 10.45 2.86 19.19
C PRO A 28 9.38 1.78 19.00
N ASP A 29 8.57 1.85 17.95
CA ASP A 29 7.55 0.88 17.60
C ASP A 29 8.07 -0.33 16.78
N SER A 30 9.38 -0.35 16.50
CA SER A 30 10.08 -1.49 15.88
C SER A 30 11.22 -1.98 16.80
N PRO A 31 10.89 -2.70 17.90
CA PRO A 31 11.86 -3.01 18.96
C PRO A 31 13.02 -3.88 18.53
N LYS A 32 12.90 -4.65 17.45
CA LYS A 32 14.00 -5.44 16.86
C LYS A 32 15.01 -4.58 16.10
N GLY A 33 14.66 -3.35 15.73
CA GLY A 33 15.47 -2.51 14.86
C GLY A 33 15.45 -2.91 13.38
N TYR A 34 14.60 -3.85 13.00
CA TYR A 34 14.34 -4.25 11.62
C TYR A 34 12.92 -4.80 11.46
N GLN A 35 12.47 -4.84 10.23
CA GLN A 35 11.22 -5.44 9.79
C GLN A 35 11.53 -6.49 8.73
N ILE A 36 10.93 -7.67 8.85
CA ILE A 36 11.05 -8.72 7.81
C ILE A 36 10.19 -8.33 6.62
N SER A 37 10.73 -8.47 5.40
CA SER A 37 10.05 -8.12 4.17
C SER A 37 10.53 -8.97 2.99
N GLN A 38 9.63 -9.28 2.06
CA GLN A 38 9.95 -9.91 0.77
C GLN A 38 10.08 -8.88 -0.36
N MET A 39 10.31 -7.61 -0.05
CA MET A 39 10.24 -6.51 -1.01
C MET A 39 11.10 -6.75 -2.26
N ASP A 40 12.34 -7.23 -2.10
CA ASP A 40 13.28 -7.46 -3.21
C ASP A 40 12.98 -8.74 -4.00
N ASN A 41 12.37 -9.72 -3.34
CA ASN A 41 11.99 -11.00 -3.94
C ASN A 41 10.53 -11.32 -3.59
N PRO A 42 9.58 -10.55 -4.13
CA PRO A 42 8.17 -10.68 -3.80
C PRO A 42 7.62 -12.00 -4.32
N ILE A 43 6.76 -12.62 -3.54
CA ILE A 43 6.10 -13.87 -3.91
C ILE A 43 5.12 -13.69 -5.07
N VAL A 44 4.52 -12.51 -5.19
CA VAL A 44 3.64 -12.11 -6.30
C VAL A 44 4.31 -10.98 -7.06
N GLY A 45 4.66 -11.22 -8.31
CA GLY A 45 5.22 -10.23 -9.22
C GLY A 45 4.16 -9.46 -10.00
N LEU A 46 4.50 -9.05 -11.22
CA LEU A 46 3.63 -8.24 -12.06
C LEU A 46 2.27 -8.90 -12.31
N GLY A 47 1.23 -8.11 -12.19
CA GLY A 47 -0.14 -8.53 -12.42
C GLY A 47 -1.06 -7.34 -12.67
N HIS A 48 -2.37 -7.57 -12.58
CA HIS A 48 -3.35 -6.49 -12.73
C HIS A 48 -4.67 -6.81 -12.00
N ILE A 49 -5.45 -5.77 -11.77
CA ILE A 49 -6.84 -5.83 -11.30
C ILE A 49 -7.70 -5.03 -12.26
N ASP A 50 -8.79 -5.61 -12.73
CA ASP A 50 -9.80 -4.89 -13.50
C ASP A 50 -10.80 -4.27 -12.49
N ILE A 51 -10.91 -2.95 -12.50
CA ILE A 51 -11.86 -2.18 -11.66
C ILE A 51 -13.05 -1.76 -12.49
N GLN A 52 -14.23 -1.72 -11.87
CA GLN A 52 -15.44 -1.20 -12.48
C GLN A 52 -15.78 0.17 -11.90
N LEU A 53 -15.99 1.15 -12.77
CA LEU A 53 -16.40 2.51 -12.41
C LEU A 53 -17.92 2.60 -12.33
N GLU A 54 -18.45 3.70 -11.76
CA GLU A 54 -19.88 3.91 -11.59
C GLU A 54 -20.66 3.97 -12.92
N ASP A 55 -20.02 4.43 -13.99
CA ASP A 55 -20.59 4.46 -15.34
C ASP A 55 -20.60 3.10 -16.05
N GLY A 56 -20.08 2.05 -15.38
CA GLY A 56 -19.94 0.71 -15.93
C GLY A 56 -18.65 0.48 -16.72
N THR A 57 -17.80 1.49 -16.87
CA THR A 57 -16.50 1.36 -17.52
C THR A 57 -15.61 0.42 -16.72
N VAL A 58 -14.96 -0.53 -17.41
CA VAL A 58 -13.95 -1.40 -16.80
C VAL A 58 -12.57 -0.88 -17.17
N LYS A 59 -11.73 -0.68 -16.16
CA LYS A 59 -10.35 -0.25 -16.35
C LYS A 59 -9.38 -1.19 -15.68
N ARG A 60 -8.31 -1.53 -16.41
CA ARG A 60 -7.21 -2.33 -15.89
C ARG A 60 -6.20 -1.47 -15.17
N ILE A 61 -5.88 -1.88 -13.93
CA ILE A 61 -4.83 -1.28 -13.10
C ILE A 61 -3.76 -2.34 -12.84
N GLY A 62 -2.53 -2.04 -13.22
CA GLY A 62 -1.40 -2.92 -12.97
C GLY A 62 -1.09 -3.06 -11.48
N VAL A 63 -0.59 -4.23 -11.12
CA VAL A 63 -0.02 -4.54 -9.82
C VAL A 63 1.46 -4.82 -10.03
N THR A 64 2.32 -4.02 -9.43
CA THR A 64 3.78 -4.21 -9.50
C THR A 64 4.21 -5.47 -8.77
N ARG A 65 3.65 -5.65 -7.56
CA ARG A 65 3.93 -6.80 -6.69
C ARG A 65 2.94 -6.89 -5.53
N ALA A 66 2.90 -8.06 -4.92
CA ALA A 66 2.40 -8.23 -3.56
C ALA A 66 3.39 -9.10 -2.77
N HIS A 67 3.73 -8.67 -1.55
CA HIS A 67 4.72 -9.34 -0.72
C HIS A 67 4.34 -9.32 0.75
N LEU A 68 4.88 -10.28 1.48
CA LEU A 68 4.70 -10.38 2.92
C LEU A 68 5.74 -9.54 3.65
N GLU A 69 5.28 -8.88 4.68
CA GLU A 69 6.08 -8.17 5.67
C GLU A 69 5.61 -8.54 7.08
N GLU A 70 6.30 -8.09 8.09
CA GLU A 70 5.77 -8.01 9.44
C GLU A 70 5.38 -6.56 9.77
N ASP A 71 4.29 -6.40 10.51
CA ASP A 71 3.84 -5.08 10.91
C ASP A 71 4.68 -4.52 12.08
N ALA A 72 4.81 -3.22 12.13
CA ALA A 72 5.38 -2.50 13.29
C ALA A 72 4.33 -2.30 14.37
N GLY A 73 4.74 -1.89 15.55
CA GLY A 73 3.85 -1.37 16.57
C GLY A 73 3.24 -0.02 16.17
N LYS A 74 2.66 0.66 17.13
CA LYS A 74 2.04 1.98 16.93
C LYS A 74 2.61 2.98 17.93
N SER A 75 3.09 4.10 17.42
CA SER A 75 3.44 5.27 18.24
C SER A 75 2.19 6.13 18.50
N ILE A 76 1.91 6.45 19.74
CA ILE A 76 0.75 7.22 20.20
C ILE A 76 1.27 8.55 20.76
N HIS A 77 0.99 9.64 20.06
CA HIS A 77 1.53 10.97 20.39
C HIS A 77 0.54 11.87 21.15
N ASP A 78 -0.76 11.59 21.02
CA ASP A 78 -1.81 12.51 21.44
C ASP A 78 -2.41 12.19 22.84
N GLN A 79 -2.02 11.07 23.44
CA GLN A 79 -2.59 10.61 24.73
C GLN A 79 -1.73 10.95 25.95
N PHE A 80 -0.49 11.37 25.75
CA PHE A 80 0.45 11.61 26.84
C PHE A 80 1.14 12.97 26.66
N GLU A 81 1.01 13.86 27.62
CA GLU A 81 1.65 15.17 27.58
C GLU A 81 3.18 15.04 27.67
N GLY A 82 3.89 15.51 26.64
CA GLY A 82 5.35 15.49 26.56
C GLY A 82 5.99 14.12 26.41
N MET A 83 5.19 13.05 26.15
CA MET A 83 5.68 11.68 25.96
C MET A 83 4.95 11.02 24.78
N SER A 84 5.57 10.00 24.21
CA SER A 84 4.93 9.12 23.24
C SER A 84 4.70 7.74 23.88
N GLY A 85 3.48 7.26 23.80
CA GLY A 85 3.16 5.87 24.13
C GLY A 85 3.55 4.94 22.98
N ILE A 86 3.97 3.72 23.31
CA ILE A 86 4.26 2.68 22.31
C ILE A 86 3.33 1.50 22.56
N ASP A 87 2.51 1.19 21.56
CA ASP A 87 1.65 0.01 21.53
C ASP A 87 2.27 -1.04 20.61
N LEU A 88 2.69 -2.16 21.18
CA LEU A 88 3.33 -3.27 20.47
C LEU A 88 2.38 -4.41 20.13
N ASN A 89 1.08 -4.29 20.39
CA ASN A 89 0.13 -5.39 20.16
C ASN A 89 0.11 -5.89 18.71
N ARG A 90 0.44 -5.03 17.76
CA ARG A 90 0.48 -5.34 16.33
C ARG A 90 1.87 -5.70 15.82
N ALA A 91 2.92 -5.43 16.60
CA ALA A 91 4.30 -5.68 16.18
C ALA A 91 4.53 -7.17 15.87
N GLY A 92 5.09 -7.45 14.69
CA GLY A 92 5.38 -8.79 14.23
C GLY A 92 4.19 -9.56 13.64
N THR A 93 2.99 -8.97 13.56
CA THR A 93 1.88 -9.59 12.84
C THR A 93 2.14 -9.62 11.33
N PRO A 94 1.73 -10.70 10.61
CA PRO A 94 1.87 -10.73 9.17
C PRO A 94 1.13 -9.57 8.49
N LEU A 95 1.82 -8.88 7.59
CA LEU A 95 1.30 -7.80 6.76
C LEU A 95 1.49 -8.17 5.30
N LEU A 96 0.44 -7.98 4.50
CA LEU A 96 0.53 -8.10 3.03
C LEU A 96 0.56 -6.69 2.43
N GLU A 97 1.65 -6.32 1.77
CA GLU A 97 1.74 -5.09 0.99
C GLU A 97 1.43 -5.37 -0.48
N ILE A 98 0.49 -4.62 -1.05
CA ILE A 98 0.10 -4.68 -2.47
C ILE A 98 0.42 -3.33 -3.10
N VAL A 99 1.27 -3.32 -4.11
CA VAL A 99 1.73 -2.11 -4.79
C VAL A 99 1.15 -2.06 -6.20
N SER A 100 0.41 -0.99 -6.52
CA SER A 100 -0.13 -0.76 -7.85
C SER A 100 0.89 -0.11 -8.78
N GLU A 101 0.73 -0.33 -10.09
CA GLU A 101 1.32 0.54 -11.10
C GLU A 101 0.64 1.93 -11.09
N PRO A 102 1.32 2.97 -11.58
CA PRO A 102 0.78 4.33 -11.60
C PRO A 102 -0.22 4.54 -12.77
N ASP A 103 -1.23 3.68 -12.86
CA ASP A 103 -2.20 3.65 -13.97
C ASP A 103 -3.47 4.47 -13.70
N MET A 104 -3.75 4.77 -12.43
CA MET A 104 -4.92 5.55 -12.03
C MET A 104 -4.80 7.00 -12.48
N ARG A 105 -5.91 7.56 -12.99
CA ARG A 105 -5.97 8.92 -13.55
C ARG A 105 -7.05 9.79 -12.94
N SER A 106 -7.85 9.23 -12.03
CA SER A 106 -8.87 9.96 -11.29
C SER A 106 -9.00 9.47 -9.86
N VAL A 107 -9.64 10.27 -9.04
CA VAL A 107 -9.97 9.91 -7.64
C VAL A 107 -10.93 8.73 -7.61
N GLU A 108 -11.91 8.69 -8.52
CA GLU A 108 -12.86 7.59 -8.66
C GLU A 108 -12.13 6.26 -8.92
N GLU A 109 -11.18 6.23 -9.84
CA GLU A 109 -10.36 5.05 -10.13
C GLU A 109 -9.56 4.57 -8.92
N ALA A 110 -8.97 5.50 -8.15
CA ALA A 110 -8.23 5.17 -6.95
C ALA A 110 -9.14 4.55 -5.86
N VAL A 111 -10.32 5.14 -5.66
CA VAL A 111 -11.30 4.63 -4.70
C VAL A 111 -11.85 3.28 -5.14
N ALA A 112 -12.18 3.10 -6.43
CA ALA A 112 -12.66 1.84 -6.99
C ALA A 112 -11.61 0.73 -6.84
N TYR A 113 -10.34 1.03 -7.12
CA TYR A 113 -9.23 0.09 -6.93
C TYR A 113 -9.11 -0.38 -5.47
N ILE A 114 -9.08 0.57 -4.53
CA ILE A 114 -8.96 0.24 -3.11
C ILE A 114 -10.18 -0.54 -2.60
N LYS A 115 -11.39 -0.19 -3.03
CA LYS A 115 -12.61 -0.94 -2.70
C LYS A 115 -12.57 -2.37 -3.25
N SER A 116 -12.04 -2.57 -4.45
CA SER A 116 -11.88 -3.91 -5.05
C SER A 116 -10.93 -4.79 -4.23
N ILE A 117 -9.75 -4.26 -3.85
CA ILE A 117 -8.81 -4.96 -2.96
C ILE A 117 -9.44 -5.24 -1.60
N HIS A 118 -10.09 -4.25 -0.98
CA HIS A 118 -10.75 -4.39 0.30
C HIS A 118 -11.81 -5.49 0.30
N THR A 119 -12.65 -5.51 -0.74
CA THR A 119 -13.66 -6.56 -0.91
C THR A 119 -13.01 -7.92 -1.04
N LEU A 120 -11.94 -8.04 -1.82
CA LEU A 120 -11.23 -9.27 -2.06
C LEU A 120 -10.60 -9.83 -0.78
N VAL A 121 -9.86 -9.02 -0.01
CA VAL A 121 -9.18 -9.50 1.21
C VAL A 121 -10.17 -9.93 2.30
N ARG A 122 -11.32 -9.27 2.38
CA ARG A 122 -12.40 -9.66 3.29
C ARG A 122 -13.09 -10.96 2.86
N TRP A 123 -13.42 -11.07 1.58
CA TRP A 123 -14.06 -12.26 1.01
C TRP A 123 -13.21 -13.53 1.21
N LEU A 124 -11.92 -13.38 1.08
CA LEU A 124 -10.96 -14.47 1.25
C LEU A 124 -10.59 -14.73 2.71
N GLY A 125 -11.11 -13.94 3.65
CA GLY A 125 -10.80 -14.08 5.07
C GLY A 125 -9.35 -13.75 5.42
N ILE A 126 -8.64 -13.00 4.57
CA ILE A 126 -7.24 -12.58 4.81
C ILE A 126 -7.19 -11.49 5.86
N SER A 127 -8.15 -10.56 5.83
CA SER A 127 -8.26 -9.43 6.75
C SER A 127 -9.74 -9.14 7.03
N ASP A 128 -10.04 -8.59 8.20
CA ASP A 128 -11.36 -8.03 8.51
C ASP A 128 -11.65 -6.72 7.76
N GLY A 129 -10.61 -6.11 7.18
CA GLY A 129 -10.69 -4.89 6.40
C GLY A 129 -10.98 -3.64 7.23
N ASN A 130 -10.85 -3.67 8.56
CA ASN A 130 -11.15 -2.53 9.40
C ASN A 130 -10.10 -1.42 9.24
N MET A 131 -10.46 -0.39 8.47
CA MET A 131 -9.58 0.75 8.20
C MET A 131 -9.37 1.62 9.45
N ALA A 132 -10.36 1.75 10.31
CA ALA A 132 -10.27 2.57 11.52
C ALA A 132 -9.29 1.99 12.55
N GLU A 133 -9.19 0.66 12.59
CA GLU A 133 -8.24 -0.06 13.47
C GLU A 133 -6.90 -0.35 12.79
N GLY A 134 -6.78 -0.05 11.50
CA GLY A 134 -5.55 -0.23 10.73
C GLY A 134 -5.30 -1.65 10.22
N SER A 135 -6.33 -2.53 10.23
CA SER A 135 -6.25 -3.85 9.59
C SER A 135 -6.20 -3.76 8.07
N PHE A 136 -6.67 -2.66 7.51
CA PHE A 136 -6.53 -2.30 6.10
C PHE A 136 -6.09 -0.84 6.02
N ARG A 137 -4.97 -0.60 5.36
CA ARG A 137 -4.37 0.73 5.21
C ARG A 137 -4.11 1.00 3.74
N ALA A 138 -4.20 2.26 3.35
CA ALA A 138 -3.85 2.71 2.02
C ALA A 138 -2.97 3.96 2.12
N ASP A 139 -1.82 3.91 1.47
CA ASP A 139 -0.96 5.06 1.23
C ASP A 139 -1.13 5.46 -0.23
N CYS A 140 -1.42 6.73 -0.51
CA CYS A 140 -1.68 7.21 -1.86
C CYS A 140 -0.55 8.11 -2.35
N ASN A 141 0.08 7.74 -3.47
CA ASN A 141 1.04 8.59 -4.15
C ASN A 141 0.33 9.43 -5.23
N VAL A 142 0.39 10.73 -5.10
CA VAL A 142 -0.25 11.70 -6.02
C VAL A 142 0.78 12.56 -6.69
N SER A 143 0.69 12.68 -8.02
CA SER A 143 1.47 13.63 -8.82
C SER A 143 0.63 14.17 -9.97
N LEU A 144 0.88 15.41 -10.38
CA LEU A 144 0.24 16.03 -11.51
C LEU A 144 1.17 16.17 -12.70
N ARG A 145 0.61 16.04 -13.91
CA ARG A 145 1.31 16.29 -15.17
C ARG A 145 0.34 16.80 -16.22
N ARG A 146 0.85 17.53 -17.20
CA ARG A 146 0.08 17.81 -18.42
C ARG A 146 0.02 16.56 -19.30
N PRO A 147 -1.06 16.34 -20.07
CA PRO A 147 -1.15 15.22 -21.00
C PRO A 147 0.09 15.11 -21.89
N GLY A 148 0.62 13.89 -22.03
CA GLY A 148 1.81 13.62 -22.84
C GLY A 148 3.16 13.96 -22.18
N GLN A 149 3.18 14.55 -21.00
CA GLN A 149 4.42 14.81 -20.27
C GLN A 149 4.80 13.64 -19.35
N PRO A 150 6.05 13.50 -18.93
CA PRO A 150 6.47 12.58 -17.87
C PRO A 150 5.70 12.82 -16.57
N PHE A 151 5.69 11.83 -15.67
CA PHE A 151 5.09 12.01 -14.34
C PHE A 151 5.73 13.17 -13.60
N GLY A 152 4.91 13.95 -12.91
CA GLY A 152 5.38 14.99 -12.00
C GLY A 152 5.95 14.42 -10.70
N THR A 153 6.44 15.31 -9.85
CA THR A 153 6.91 14.94 -8.51
C THR A 153 5.74 14.44 -7.66
N ARG A 154 5.90 13.28 -7.05
CA ARG A 154 4.85 12.65 -6.24
C ARG A 154 4.96 13.07 -4.78
N CYS A 155 3.79 13.21 -4.14
CA CYS A 155 3.64 13.27 -2.70
C CYS A 155 2.91 12.02 -2.22
N GLU A 156 3.37 11.45 -1.10
CA GLU A 156 2.75 10.31 -0.45
C GLU A 156 1.76 10.81 0.61
N LEU A 157 0.50 10.39 0.54
CA LEU A 157 -0.54 10.74 1.48
C LEU A 157 -0.74 9.63 2.51
N LYS A 158 -0.75 9.99 3.79
CA LYS A 158 -0.97 9.10 4.94
C LYS A 158 -2.15 9.55 5.80
N ASN A 159 -2.52 8.70 6.79
CA ASN A 159 -3.66 8.91 7.68
C ASN A 159 -5.03 8.80 6.97
N LEU A 160 -5.14 7.83 6.07
CA LEU A 160 -6.32 7.60 5.23
C LEU A 160 -7.16 6.45 5.81
N ASN A 161 -7.94 6.73 6.85
CA ASN A 161 -8.62 5.73 7.67
C ASN A 161 -10.04 5.35 7.19
N SER A 162 -10.42 5.79 6.00
CA SER A 162 -11.69 5.44 5.34
C SER A 162 -11.63 5.75 3.85
N PHE A 163 -12.52 5.14 3.06
CA PHE A 163 -12.65 5.46 1.63
C PHE A 163 -12.96 6.94 1.38
N ARG A 164 -13.78 7.53 2.24
CA ARG A 164 -14.08 8.96 2.19
C ARG A 164 -12.83 9.82 2.42
N PHE A 165 -11.98 9.45 3.37
CA PHE A 165 -10.74 10.18 3.63
C PHE A 165 -9.73 10.03 2.50
N ILE A 166 -9.69 8.88 1.84
CA ILE A 166 -8.89 8.66 0.63
C ILE A 166 -9.33 9.61 -0.48
N GLU A 167 -10.63 9.64 -0.79
CA GLU A 167 -11.21 10.51 -1.78
C GLU A 167 -10.91 11.99 -1.49
N GLN A 168 -11.18 12.44 -0.26
CA GLN A 168 -10.95 13.82 0.17
C GLN A 168 -9.46 14.19 0.11
N ALA A 169 -8.58 13.33 0.61
CA ALA A 169 -7.14 13.61 0.64
C ALA A 169 -6.54 13.73 -0.76
N ILE A 170 -6.95 12.85 -1.68
CA ILE A 170 -6.47 12.92 -3.08
C ILE A 170 -6.95 14.20 -3.74
N ASN A 171 -8.22 14.60 -3.56
CA ASN A 171 -8.75 15.85 -4.12
C ASN A 171 -8.00 17.07 -3.56
N VAL A 172 -7.83 17.16 -2.24
CA VAL A 172 -7.10 18.26 -1.60
C VAL A 172 -5.66 18.34 -2.10
N GLU A 173 -4.99 17.20 -2.28
CA GLU A 173 -3.62 17.17 -2.78
C GLU A 173 -3.52 17.57 -4.26
N ILE A 174 -4.49 17.15 -5.07
CA ILE A 174 -4.58 17.58 -6.48
C ILE A 174 -4.74 19.11 -6.55
N GLU A 175 -5.66 19.68 -5.80
CA GLU A 175 -5.89 21.14 -5.74
C GLU A 175 -4.62 21.88 -5.30
N ARG A 176 -3.98 21.42 -4.23
CA ARG A 176 -2.71 22.00 -3.73
C ARG A 176 -1.61 21.97 -4.79
N GLN A 177 -1.40 20.82 -5.46
CA GLN A 177 -0.38 20.71 -6.50
C GLN A 177 -0.71 21.58 -7.73
N MET A 178 -1.99 21.66 -8.10
CA MET A 178 -2.44 22.55 -9.19
C MET A 178 -2.12 24.02 -8.88
N GLU A 179 -2.50 24.51 -7.70
CA GLU A 179 -2.20 25.88 -7.29
C GLU A 179 -0.70 26.20 -7.37
N ILE A 180 0.16 25.32 -6.84
CA ILE A 180 1.62 25.53 -6.89
C ILE A 180 2.12 25.58 -8.33
N LEU A 181 1.69 24.65 -9.19
CA LEU A 181 2.15 24.56 -10.56
C LEU A 181 1.60 25.67 -11.46
N GLU A 182 0.42 26.22 -11.17
CA GLU A 182 -0.15 27.38 -11.88
C GLU A 182 0.63 28.67 -11.63
N TRP A 183 1.30 28.76 -10.45
CA TRP A 183 2.18 29.86 -10.10
C TRP A 183 3.66 29.61 -10.44
N ASP A 184 3.92 28.67 -11.36
CA ASP A 184 5.29 28.28 -11.75
C ASP A 184 6.16 27.79 -10.56
N GLY A 185 5.52 27.32 -9.50
CA GLY A 185 6.17 26.70 -8.34
C GLY A 185 6.63 25.28 -8.63
N THR A 186 7.33 24.68 -7.67
CA THR A 186 7.80 23.31 -7.72
C THR A 186 7.20 22.48 -6.61
N ILE A 187 6.94 21.20 -6.91
CA ILE A 187 6.46 20.23 -5.92
C ILE A 187 7.67 19.49 -5.35
N ASP A 188 7.79 19.50 -4.03
CA ASP A 188 8.79 18.72 -3.33
C ASP A 188 8.28 17.28 -3.11
N GLN A 189 9.17 16.31 -3.22
CA GLN A 189 8.86 14.92 -2.95
C GLN A 189 8.84 14.68 -1.43
N GLU A 190 7.65 14.56 -0.87
CA GLU A 190 7.46 14.45 0.58
C GLU A 190 6.33 13.50 0.97
N THR A 191 6.32 13.10 2.23
CA THR A 191 5.18 12.42 2.86
C THR A 191 4.31 13.48 3.55
N ARG A 192 3.00 13.43 3.28
CA ARG A 192 2.03 14.39 3.80
C ARG A 192 0.94 13.69 4.60
N LEU A 193 0.58 14.26 5.72
CA LEU A 193 -0.50 13.78 6.58
C LEU A 193 -1.80 14.50 6.21
N PHE A 194 -2.86 13.74 5.96
CA PHE A 194 -4.18 14.31 5.74
C PHE A 194 -4.86 14.67 7.08
N ASP A 195 -5.36 15.89 7.19
CA ASP A 195 -6.18 16.37 8.30
C ASP A 195 -7.65 16.50 7.84
N PRO A 196 -8.54 15.57 8.23
CA PRO A 196 -9.93 15.56 7.75
C PRO A 196 -10.79 16.66 8.38
N VAL A 197 -10.35 17.30 9.46
CA VAL A 197 -11.07 18.40 10.10
C VAL A 197 -10.81 19.71 9.38
N LYS A 198 -9.56 19.97 9.05
CA LYS A 198 -9.15 21.17 8.32
C LYS A 198 -9.25 21.04 6.82
N MET A 199 -9.44 19.81 6.32
CA MET A 199 -9.43 19.51 4.88
C MET A 199 -8.15 19.98 4.20
N GLU A 200 -7.00 19.64 4.79
CA GLU A 200 -5.68 20.00 4.28
C GLU A 200 -4.69 18.83 4.40
N THR A 201 -3.63 18.87 3.62
CA THR A 201 -2.47 18.01 3.81
C THR A 201 -1.31 18.83 4.38
N ARG A 202 -0.57 18.28 5.34
CA ARG A 202 0.62 18.91 5.92
C ARG A 202 1.83 18.01 5.78
N SER A 203 2.99 18.61 5.49
CA SER A 203 4.25 17.87 5.41
C SER A 203 4.58 17.18 6.74
N MET A 204 4.95 15.92 6.67
CA MET A 204 5.47 15.15 7.81
C MET A 204 7.00 15.14 7.82
N ARG A 205 7.59 14.89 6.65
CA ARG A 205 9.04 14.83 6.45
C ARG A 205 9.36 14.98 4.97
N SER A 206 10.51 15.55 4.65
CA SER A 206 11.06 15.52 3.30
C SER A 206 11.72 14.16 3.03
N LYS A 207 11.81 13.76 1.74
CA LYS A 207 12.50 12.52 1.34
C LYS A 207 14.03 12.61 1.33
N GLU A 208 14.61 13.73 1.64
CA GLU A 208 16.06 13.84 1.88
C GLU A 208 16.52 12.92 3.03
N GLU A 209 15.59 12.52 3.91
CA GLU A 209 15.77 11.48 4.93
C GLU A 209 15.35 10.08 4.47
N ALA A 210 15.41 9.77 3.16
CA ALA A 210 15.18 8.42 2.68
C ALA A 210 16.20 7.49 3.34
N ASN A 211 15.74 6.72 4.33
CA ASN A 211 16.58 5.80 5.07
C ASN A 211 17.12 4.75 4.09
N ASP A 212 18.43 4.62 4.02
CA ASP A 212 19.05 3.43 3.45
C ASP A 212 18.78 2.26 4.40
N TYR A 213 17.77 1.46 4.07
CA TYR A 213 17.36 0.34 4.90
C TYR A 213 18.33 -0.83 4.89
N ARG A 214 19.34 -0.81 4.02
CA ARG A 214 20.39 -1.83 3.94
C ARG A 214 19.83 -3.25 3.98
N TYR A 215 18.95 -3.54 3.04
CA TYR A 215 18.34 -4.86 2.92
C TYR A 215 19.39 -5.94 2.79
N PHE A 216 19.20 -7.04 3.52
CA PHE A 216 19.96 -8.28 3.34
C PHE A 216 19.06 -9.47 3.70
N PRO A 217 19.31 -10.66 3.09
CA PRO A 217 18.55 -11.87 3.42
C PRO A 217 18.60 -12.14 4.93
N ASP A 218 17.43 -12.47 5.51
CA ASP A 218 17.38 -12.83 6.92
C ASP A 218 18.10 -14.17 7.14
N PRO A 219 19.13 -14.22 8.01
CA PRO A 219 19.93 -15.43 8.21
C PRO A 219 19.18 -16.55 8.94
N ASP A 220 18.09 -16.21 9.62
CA ASP A 220 17.29 -17.15 10.41
C ASP A 220 16.14 -17.76 9.61
N LEU A 221 15.85 -17.23 8.41
CA LEU A 221 14.75 -17.66 7.56
C LEU A 221 15.27 -18.31 6.28
N LEU A 222 14.78 -19.51 6.01
CA LEU A 222 15.06 -20.19 4.74
C LEU A 222 14.28 -19.54 3.59
N PRO A 223 14.79 -19.58 2.35
CA PRO A 223 14.01 -19.22 1.18
C PRO A 223 12.69 -19.99 1.12
N VAL A 224 11.63 -19.29 0.78
CA VAL A 224 10.31 -19.90 0.56
C VAL A 224 10.27 -20.46 -0.85
N ILE A 225 10.12 -21.78 -0.96
CA ILE A 225 9.99 -22.48 -2.25
C ILE A 225 8.54 -22.94 -2.39
N ILE A 226 7.90 -22.52 -3.47
CA ILE A 226 6.50 -22.85 -3.77
C ILE A 226 6.47 -23.75 -5.00
N SER A 227 5.95 -24.95 -4.83
CA SER A 227 5.77 -25.90 -5.93
C SER A 227 4.48 -25.64 -6.70
N ASP A 228 4.44 -26.08 -7.96
CA ASP A 228 3.22 -26.06 -8.77
C ASP A 228 2.05 -26.77 -8.07
N ALA A 229 2.33 -27.87 -7.38
CA ALA A 229 1.32 -28.60 -6.62
C ALA A 229 0.69 -27.78 -5.49
N GLN A 230 1.49 -26.94 -4.81
CA GLN A 230 0.97 -26.02 -3.79
C GLN A 230 0.12 -24.92 -4.42
N ILE A 231 0.53 -24.40 -5.57
CA ILE A 231 -0.21 -23.39 -6.33
C ILE A 231 -1.57 -23.99 -6.76
N GLU A 232 -1.59 -25.18 -7.33
CA GLU A 232 -2.83 -25.84 -7.76
C GLU A 232 -3.75 -26.20 -6.59
N THR A 233 -3.18 -26.64 -5.45
CA THR A 233 -3.94 -26.91 -4.24
C THR A 233 -4.63 -25.66 -3.72
N ALA A 234 -3.90 -24.55 -3.67
CA ALA A 234 -4.45 -23.28 -3.24
C ALA A 234 -5.50 -22.75 -4.24
N ARG A 235 -5.28 -22.94 -5.57
CA ARG A 235 -6.26 -22.60 -6.61
C ARG A 235 -7.57 -23.40 -6.45
N ALA A 236 -7.48 -24.68 -6.20
CA ALA A 236 -8.63 -25.54 -6.01
C ALA A 236 -9.41 -25.20 -4.72
N ALA A 237 -8.76 -24.60 -3.73
CA ALA A 237 -9.37 -24.19 -2.47
C ALA A 237 -9.98 -22.77 -2.50
N LEU A 238 -9.81 -22.02 -3.59
CA LEU A 238 -10.41 -20.69 -3.70
C LEU A 238 -11.94 -20.78 -3.74
N PRO A 239 -12.64 -19.95 -2.94
CA PRO A 239 -14.09 -19.82 -3.07
C PRO A 239 -14.42 -19.12 -4.41
N GLU A 240 -15.65 -19.30 -4.87
CA GLU A 240 -16.17 -18.46 -5.95
C GLU A 240 -16.05 -17.00 -5.53
N LEU A 241 -15.35 -16.21 -6.36
CA LEU A 241 -15.12 -14.80 -6.05
C LEU A 241 -16.40 -13.98 -6.31
N PRO A 242 -16.68 -12.90 -5.54
CA PRO A 242 -17.84 -12.06 -5.79
C PRO A 242 -17.78 -11.57 -7.23
N ALA A 243 -18.91 -11.57 -7.96
CA ALA A 243 -18.97 -10.94 -9.28
C ALA A 243 -18.54 -9.47 -9.18
N ALA A 244 -17.82 -8.99 -10.17
CA ALA A 244 -17.43 -7.59 -10.27
C ALA A 244 -18.67 -6.70 -10.42
#